data_984afbe2e59aae004dc6ee7ce6ba29ac
#
_entry.id   984afbe2e59aae004dc6ee7ce6ba29ac
#
_cell.length_a   1.000
_cell.length_b   1.000
_cell.length_c   1.000
_cell.angle_alpha   90.00
_cell.angle_beta   90.00
_cell.angle_gamma   90.00
#
_symmetry.space_group_name_H-M   'P 1'
#
loop_
_entity.id
_entity.type
_entity.pdbx_description
1 polymer ?
#
loop_
_entity_poly.entity_id
_entity_poly.type
_entity_poly.pdbx_seq_one_letter_code
_entity_poly.pdbx_strand_id
1 'polypeptide(L)'
;LVQTSFTFRRYKDGETAKPDLHEKIFTADKSYKCPTYVLRSPPCQASCPSGHDIRGWLNVVRGIEKPPFGMTWQEYAFLRMVESNPFPAIMGRVCPAPCEDGCNRNEVEGHVGINSVEHYIGDYALEHGLKLPAPGAPTGKKVAIIGGGPAGLACAYFLRREGHACSIFEAKSELGGMMRYGIPGYRTPRDVLDSEIRRILDMGVEVRTGVKIGTDITLDQLQKDFDAVFLGTGAQSGTPLTVPGAAEANNCISGIAFLAAFNEGRLQHGAQRVLVIGGGDTAMDVAAVARRLGHIENIREKDHPAFVVLGQTTHDVAVSAKRQGAEVTIVYRRPIDKMPATKMELKHVTQEGVQILPCLIPVEVVLDKPGHARALRVAEVDWTGGKMTVKPGSERDIECDLIVSAIGQAAEFTGLEALDNGKGAASVDAYQRSTKCEGVYAGGDVIRPHLLTTAIGHAWIAAQSIDRSLAGEAQPGLPKVNVHHFDLIQKLKEVGRSPAEYDHTQARGTDHAAYAVHNFEDRAKTLIVNSKELFLGHFREAPQHVRKEKTIDAGNVLGNF
;
A
#
# COMPACT_ATOMS: atom_id res chain seq x y z
N LEU A 1 13.70 -31.17 19.11
CA LEU A 1 14.26 -30.55 17.90
C LEU A 1 13.64 -31.29 16.73
N VAL A 2 12.55 -30.74 16.20
CA VAL A 2 11.96 -31.23 14.96
C VAL A 2 12.91 -30.83 13.86
N GLN A 3 13.60 -31.79 13.32
CA GLN A 3 14.39 -31.61 12.10
C GLN A 3 13.42 -31.28 10.99
N THR A 4 13.23 -30.00 10.74
CA THR A 4 12.45 -29.53 9.60
C THR A 4 13.23 -29.93 8.36
N SER A 5 12.78 -30.99 7.69
CA SER A 5 13.27 -31.31 6.36
C SER A 5 12.99 -30.11 5.46
N PHE A 6 14.04 -29.49 4.97
CA PHE A 6 13.93 -28.41 4.01
C PHE A 6 13.31 -28.95 2.72
N THR A 7 12.02 -28.74 2.58
CA THR A 7 11.39 -28.82 1.28
C THR A 7 11.34 -27.42 0.70
N PHE A 8 11.32 -27.25 -0.61
CA PHE A 8 11.20 -25.97 -1.34
C PHE A 8 10.08 -25.06 -0.83
N ARG A 9 9.23 -25.56 0.02
CA ARG A 9 8.01 -24.94 0.51
C ARG A 9 8.15 -24.30 1.89
N ARG A 10 9.33 -24.37 2.53
CA ARG A 10 9.54 -23.90 3.90
C ARG A 10 10.80 -23.07 4.06
N TYR A 11 11.09 -22.26 3.08
CA TYR A 11 12.09 -21.24 3.24
C TYR A 11 11.55 -20.18 4.21
N LYS A 12 12.22 -19.98 5.34
CA LYS A 12 11.94 -18.84 6.20
C LYS A 12 12.72 -17.66 5.67
N ASP A 13 12.02 -16.59 5.32
CA ASP A 13 12.67 -15.31 5.05
C ASP A 13 13.54 -14.95 6.26
N GLY A 14 14.78 -14.57 6.00
CA GLY A 14 15.75 -14.25 7.05
C GLY A 14 16.72 -15.37 7.42
N GLU A 15 16.56 -16.59 6.93
CA GLU A 15 17.64 -17.59 7.01
C GLU A 15 18.79 -17.17 6.08
N THR A 16 19.74 -16.43 6.65
CA THR A 16 20.98 -16.05 5.98
C THR A 16 21.99 -17.19 5.93
N ALA A 17 21.92 -18.15 6.84
CA ALA A 17 22.64 -19.41 6.72
C ALA A 17 21.91 -20.25 5.68
N LYS A 18 22.28 -20.09 4.41
CA LYS A 18 21.98 -21.12 3.44
C LYS A 18 22.55 -22.40 4.03
N PRO A 19 21.71 -23.39 4.40
CA PRO A 19 22.25 -24.69 4.70
C PRO A 19 23.06 -25.03 3.47
N ASP A 20 24.17 -25.63 3.65
CA ASP A 20 25.09 -25.89 2.58
C ASP A 20 24.49 -26.94 1.65
N LEU A 21 23.44 -26.50 0.94
CA LEU A 21 22.86 -27.23 -0.19
C LEU A 21 23.95 -27.51 -1.23
N HIS A 22 24.94 -26.64 -1.26
CA HIS A 22 26.13 -26.83 -2.08
C HIS A 22 26.90 -28.06 -1.61
N GLU A 23 27.19 -28.20 -0.33
CA GLU A 23 27.85 -29.39 0.20
C GLU A 23 26.98 -30.64 0.10
N LYS A 24 25.71 -30.54 0.45
CA LYS A 24 24.83 -31.72 0.47
C LYS A 24 24.37 -32.24 -0.89
N ILE A 25 24.25 -31.36 -1.88
CA ILE A 25 23.77 -31.72 -3.22
C ILE A 25 24.94 -31.88 -4.22
N PHE A 26 26.07 -31.20 -4.00
CA PHE A 26 27.13 -31.10 -5.01
C PHE A 26 28.46 -31.70 -4.64
N THR A 27 28.60 -32.30 -3.48
CA THR A 27 29.82 -33.04 -3.13
C THR A 27 30.02 -34.28 -3.98
N ALA A 28 28.98 -34.80 -4.58
CA ALA A 28 29.05 -36.06 -5.30
C ALA A 28 28.96 -35.92 -6.83
N ASP A 29 28.51 -34.80 -7.38
CA ASP A 29 28.26 -34.72 -8.81
C ASP A 29 28.39 -33.29 -9.36
N LYS A 30 29.40 -33.08 -10.18
CA LYS A 30 29.56 -31.87 -10.99
C LYS A 30 28.72 -31.94 -12.27
N SER A 31 27.69 -32.76 -12.31
CA SER A 31 26.86 -32.97 -13.46
C SER A 31 25.99 -31.73 -13.71
N TYR A 32 26.13 -31.12 -14.87
CA TYR A 32 25.25 -30.08 -15.39
C TYR A 32 23.79 -30.53 -15.59
N LYS A 33 23.49 -31.79 -15.34
CA LYS A 33 22.13 -32.37 -15.41
C LYS A 33 21.32 -32.17 -14.13
N CYS A 34 21.96 -31.79 -13.03
CA CYS A 34 21.23 -31.45 -11.80
C CYS A 34 20.89 -29.95 -11.83
N PRO A 35 19.61 -29.58 -11.88
CA PRO A 35 19.24 -28.18 -11.80
C PRO A 35 19.66 -27.61 -10.44
N THR A 36 20.36 -26.48 -10.47
CA THR A 36 20.65 -25.71 -9.25
C THR A 36 19.38 -25.00 -8.83
N TYR A 37 18.74 -25.47 -7.79
CA TYR A 37 17.59 -24.79 -7.20
C TYR A 37 18.07 -23.57 -6.44
N VAL A 38 17.87 -22.41 -7.01
CA VAL A 38 18.07 -21.16 -6.29
C VAL A 38 16.80 -20.88 -5.51
N LEU A 39 16.87 -20.97 -4.19
CA LEU A 39 15.80 -20.57 -3.30
C LEU A 39 15.68 -19.04 -3.37
N ARG A 40 14.80 -18.55 -4.21
CA ARG A 40 14.44 -17.13 -4.30
C ARG A 40 13.02 -16.96 -3.81
N SER A 41 12.79 -15.87 -3.09
CA SER A 41 11.43 -15.46 -2.78
C SER A 41 10.64 -15.32 -4.08
N PRO A 42 9.39 -15.79 -4.15
CA PRO A 42 8.57 -15.61 -5.34
C PRO A 42 8.41 -14.11 -5.62
N PRO A 43 8.26 -13.69 -6.88
CA PRO A 43 8.13 -12.27 -7.23
C PRO A 43 7.04 -11.53 -6.44
N CYS A 44 5.89 -12.17 -6.21
CA CYS A 44 4.82 -11.59 -5.40
C CYS A 44 5.25 -11.26 -3.96
N GLN A 45 5.98 -12.18 -3.30
CA GLN A 45 6.50 -11.93 -1.94
C GLN A 45 7.64 -10.91 -1.96
N ALA A 46 8.52 -10.99 -2.95
CA ALA A 46 9.63 -10.04 -3.09
C ALA A 46 9.16 -8.61 -3.40
N SER A 47 7.99 -8.46 -4.02
CA SER A 47 7.39 -7.17 -4.33
C SER A 47 6.55 -6.61 -3.18
N CYS A 48 6.17 -7.43 -2.18
CA CYS A 48 5.37 -6.99 -1.06
C CYS A 48 6.24 -6.32 0.01
N PRO A 49 6.05 -5.01 0.31
CA PRO A 49 6.88 -4.31 1.29
C PRO A 49 6.71 -4.79 2.73
N SER A 50 5.56 -5.40 3.06
CA SER A 50 5.32 -5.97 4.39
C SER A 50 5.95 -7.36 4.58
N GLY A 51 6.56 -7.93 3.53
CA GLY A 51 7.13 -9.28 3.61
C GLY A 51 6.09 -10.40 3.68
N HIS A 52 4.92 -10.18 3.11
CA HIS A 52 3.77 -11.07 3.20
C HIS A 52 4.03 -12.44 2.57
N ASP A 53 3.78 -13.53 3.27
CA ASP A 53 3.90 -14.90 2.76
C ASP A 53 2.72 -15.26 1.83
N ILE A 54 2.65 -14.56 0.71
CA ILE A 54 1.54 -14.66 -0.25
C ILE A 54 1.36 -16.10 -0.75
N ARG A 55 2.45 -16.79 -1.10
CA ARG A 55 2.35 -18.18 -1.53
C ARG A 55 1.85 -19.11 -0.44
N GLY A 56 2.24 -18.85 0.80
CA GLY A 56 1.82 -19.67 1.95
C GLY A 56 0.31 -19.65 2.11
N TRP A 57 -0.28 -18.48 2.28
CA TRP A 57 -1.72 -18.40 2.47
C TRP A 57 -2.53 -18.71 1.20
N LEU A 58 -2.01 -18.42 -0.01
CA LEU A 58 -2.63 -18.89 -1.25
C LEU A 58 -2.63 -20.42 -1.36
N ASN A 59 -1.62 -21.11 -0.84
CA ASN A 59 -1.61 -22.56 -0.79
C ASN A 59 -2.70 -23.11 0.15
N VAL A 60 -3.00 -22.38 1.24
CA VAL A 60 -4.16 -22.73 2.10
C VAL A 60 -5.46 -22.54 1.31
N VAL A 61 -5.65 -21.41 0.66
CA VAL A 61 -6.83 -21.12 -0.18
C VAL A 61 -7.02 -22.20 -1.25
N ARG A 62 -5.95 -22.65 -1.89
CA ARG A 62 -5.96 -23.70 -2.90
C ARG A 62 -6.11 -25.11 -2.33
N GLY A 63 -6.15 -25.28 -1.03
CA GLY A 63 -6.22 -26.58 -0.38
C GLY A 63 -4.96 -27.44 -0.50
N ILE A 64 -3.83 -26.85 -0.93
CA ILE A 64 -2.52 -27.54 -0.97
C ILE A 64 -1.97 -27.67 0.45
N GLU A 65 -2.06 -26.61 1.24
CA GLU A 65 -1.77 -26.62 2.65
C GLU A 65 -3.08 -26.75 3.44
N LYS A 66 -3.21 -27.78 4.24
CA LYS A 66 -4.43 -28.04 5.01
C LYS A 66 -4.41 -27.29 6.33
N PRO A 67 -5.55 -26.74 6.77
CA PRO A 67 -5.65 -26.17 8.10
C PRO A 67 -5.48 -27.25 9.17
N PRO A 68 -5.11 -26.87 10.38
CA PRO A 68 -5.18 -27.75 11.56
C PRO A 68 -6.60 -28.30 11.76
N PHE A 69 -6.69 -29.45 12.43
CA PHE A 69 -7.98 -30.05 12.72
C PHE A 69 -8.88 -29.11 13.53
N GLY A 70 -10.12 -28.96 13.11
CA GLY A 70 -11.11 -28.09 13.75
C GLY A 70 -11.06 -26.62 13.33
N MET A 71 -10.14 -26.23 12.45
CA MET A 71 -10.01 -24.87 11.92
C MET A 71 -10.48 -24.81 10.46
N THR A 72 -11.17 -23.75 10.09
CA THR A 72 -11.54 -23.51 8.69
C THR A 72 -10.33 -23.05 7.87
N TRP A 73 -10.35 -23.24 6.57
CA TRP A 73 -9.26 -22.77 5.70
C TRP A 73 -9.17 -21.22 5.68
N GLN A 74 -10.29 -20.53 5.81
CA GLN A 74 -10.32 -19.07 5.87
C GLN A 74 -9.65 -18.57 7.15
N GLU A 75 -9.96 -19.18 8.29
CA GLU A 75 -9.32 -18.85 9.57
C GLU A 75 -7.82 -19.10 9.52
N TYR A 76 -7.40 -20.23 8.96
CA TYR A 76 -5.98 -20.54 8.83
C TYR A 76 -5.26 -19.58 7.87
N ALA A 77 -5.88 -19.25 6.73
CA ALA A 77 -5.33 -18.25 5.81
C ALA A 77 -5.24 -16.87 6.46
N PHE A 78 -6.26 -16.46 7.22
CA PHE A 78 -6.22 -15.21 7.99
C PHE A 78 -5.05 -15.19 8.98
N LEU A 79 -4.86 -16.24 9.78
CA LEU A 79 -3.74 -16.32 10.72
C LEU A 79 -2.37 -16.22 10.01
N ARG A 80 -2.24 -16.80 8.81
CA ARG A 80 -1.03 -16.68 8.00
C ARG A 80 -0.85 -15.26 7.43
N MET A 81 -1.94 -14.58 7.09
CA MET A 81 -1.88 -13.18 6.62
C MET A 81 -1.43 -12.22 7.72
N VAL A 82 -2.02 -12.35 8.90
CA VAL A 82 -1.71 -11.44 10.01
C VAL A 82 -0.32 -11.65 10.63
N GLU A 83 0.42 -12.66 10.22
CA GLU A 83 1.84 -12.78 10.60
C GLU A 83 2.64 -11.53 10.16
N SER A 84 2.27 -10.90 9.06
CA SER A 84 2.98 -9.75 8.48
C SER A 84 2.10 -8.56 8.12
N ASN A 85 0.78 -8.71 8.12
CA ASN A 85 -0.16 -7.64 7.82
C ASN A 85 -1.39 -7.70 8.74
N PRO A 86 -1.48 -6.85 9.78
CA PRO A 86 -2.62 -6.85 10.70
C PRO A 86 -3.90 -6.22 10.12
N PHE A 87 -3.89 -5.72 8.89
CA PHE A 87 -5.00 -5.02 8.23
C PHE A 87 -5.43 -5.66 6.91
N PRO A 88 -5.72 -6.97 6.85
CA PRO A 88 -6.01 -7.63 5.57
C PRO A 88 -7.27 -7.07 4.88
N ALA A 89 -8.32 -6.66 5.62
CA ALA A 89 -9.52 -6.09 5.04
C ALA A 89 -9.29 -4.70 4.42
N ILE A 90 -8.49 -3.85 5.05
CA ILE A 90 -8.13 -2.53 4.51
C ILE A 90 -7.12 -2.66 3.38
N MET A 91 -6.05 -3.45 3.55
CA MET A 91 -5.05 -3.62 2.50
C MET A 91 -5.65 -4.27 1.25
N GLY A 92 -6.56 -5.22 1.42
CA GLY A 92 -7.31 -5.81 0.31
C GLY A 92 -8.18 -4.81 -0.49
N ARG A 93 -8.49 -3.66 0.09
CA ARG A 93 -9.25 -2.58 -0.59
C ARG A 93 -8.38 -1.51 -1.24
N VAL A 94 -7.25 -1.18 -0.64
CA VAL A 94 -6.50 0.04 -1.01
C VAL A 94 -5.05 -0.19 -1.40
N CYS A 95 -4.50 -1.39 -1.19
CA CYS A 95 -3.16 -1.69 -1.64
C CYS A 95 -3.12 -1.68 -3.18
N PRO A 96 -2.17 -0.97 -3.81
CA PRO A 96 -2.01 -0.99 -5.27
C PRO A 96 -1.50 -2.35 -5.80
N ALA A 97 -1.35 -3.34 -4.94
CA ALA A 97 -0.99 -4.72 -5.23
C ALA A 97 0.29 -4.89 -6.06
N PRO A 98 1.44 -4.37 -5.63
CA PRO A 98 2.71 -4.56 -6.35
C PRO A 98 3.08 -6.05 -6.49
N CYS A 99 2.50 -6.90 -5.66
CA CYS A 99 2.61 -8.35 -5.76
C CYS A 99 1.95 -8.91 -7.02
N GLU A 100 0.86 -8.30 -7.49
CA GLU A 100 0.17 -8.68 -8.73
C GLU A 100 0.94 -8.18 -9.95
N ASP A 101 1.43 -6.94 -9.93
CA ASP A 101 2.24 -6.37 -11.00
C ASP A 101 3.55 -7.14 -11.22
N GLY A 102 4.18 -7.60 -10.14
CA GLY A 102 5.42 -8.39 -10.20
C GLY A 102 5.21 -9.88 -10.52
N CYS A 103 3.99 -10.32 -10.78
CA CYS A 103 3.69 -11.73 -10.96
C CYS A 103 4.15 -12.25 -12.34
N ASN A 104 4.96 -13.32 -12.37
CA ASN A 104 5.40 -13.95 -13.62
C ASN A 104 4.24 -14.53 -14.44
N ARG A 105 3.06 -14.71 -13.83
CA ARG A 105 1.85 -15.18 -14.54
C ARG A 105 1.30 -14.13 -15.52
N ASN A 106 1.67 -12.87 -15.35
CA ASN A 106 1.22 -11.78 -16.21
C ASN A 106 1.66 -11.95 -17.67
N GLU A 107 2.72 -12.74 -17.92
CA GLU A 107 3.21 -13.04 -19.27
C GLU A 107 2.35 -14.07 -20.01
N VAL A 108 1.51 -14.82 -19.30
CA VAL A 108 0.78 -15.97 -19.86
C VAL A 108 -0.73 -15.90 -19.67
N GLU A 109 -1.18 -15.11 -18.71
CA GLU A 109 -2.61 -14.92 -18.40
C GLU A 109 -2.84 -13.60 -17.70
N GLY A 110 -4.09 -13.24 -17.41
CA GLY A 110 -4.39 -12.14 -16.52
C GLY A 110 -3.73 -12.36 -15.15
N HIS A 111 -3.48 -11.28 -14.43
CA HIS A 111 -2.84 -11.33 -13.10
C HIS A 111 -3.60 -12.25 -12.13
N VAL A 112 -2.87 -12.81 -11.18
CA VAL A 112 -3.48 -13.54 -10.07
C VAL A 112 -4.08 -12.51 -9.12
N GLY A 113 -5.37 -12.59 -8.84
CA GLY A 113 -6.10 -11.66 -7.97
C GLY A 113 -5.74 -11.84 -6.48
N ILE A 114 -4.50 -11.59 -6.13
CA ILE A 114 -3.97 -11.76 -4.77
C ILE A 114 -4.70 -10.83 -3.81
N ASN A 115 -4.83 -9.56 -4.20
CA ASN A 115 -5.46 -8.53 -3.39
C ASN A 115 -6.95 -8.80 -3.17
N SER A 116 -7.65 -9.31 -4.19
CA SER A 116 -9.06 -9.71 -4.06
C SER A 116 -9.25 -10.85 -3.06
N VAL A 117 -8.33 -11.82 -3.03
CA VAL A 117 -8.38 -12.91 -2.06
C VAL A 117 -8.07 -12.40 -0.65
N GLU A 118 -7.09 -11.51 -0.51
CA GLU A 118 -6.79 -10.84 0.76
C GLU A 118 -8.00 -10.08 1.30
N HIS A 119 -8.67 -9.31 0.42
CA HIS A 119 -9.90 -8.61 0.74
C HIS A 119 -10.99 -9.56 1.28
N TYR A 120 -11.26 -10.65 0.55
CA TYR A 120 -12.24 -11.64 0.98
C TYR A 120 -11.92 -12.24 2.35
N ILE A 121 -10.67 -12.66 2.58
CA ILE A 121 -10.29 -13.26 3.87
C ILE A 121 -10.34 -12.23 4.98
N GLY A 122 -9.96 -10.98 4.71
CA GLY A 122 -10.07 -9.88 5.66
C GLY A 122 -11.51 -9.62 6.10
N ASP A 123 -12.44 -9.55 5.14
CA ASP A 123 -13.87 -9.36 5.41
C ASP A 123 -14.47 -10.57 6.12
N TYR A 124 -14.19 -11.78 5.65
CA TYR A 124 -14.60 -13.01 6.31
C TYR A 124 -14.17 -13.02 7.79
N ALA A 125 -12.95 -12.61 8.06
CA ALA A 125 -12.44 -12.56 9.42
C ALA A 125 -13.19 -11.53 10.29
N LEU A 126 -13.60 -10.39 9.72
CA LEU A 126 -14.43 -9.39 10.43
C LEU A 126 -15.83 -9.92 10.67
N GLU A 127 -16.48 -10.47 9.66
CA GLU A 127 -17.85 -11.01 9.74
C GLU A 127 -17.98 -12.15 10.74
N HIS A 128 -16.95 -12.97 10.87
CA HIS A 128 -16.93 -14.13 11.78
C HIS A 128 -16.24 -13.83 13.12
N GLY A 129 -15.87 -12.58 13.40
CA GLY A 129 -15.27 -12.16 14.67
C GLY A 129 -13.93 -12.84 14.96
N LEU A 130 -13.15 -13.21 13.94
CA LEU A 130 -11.85 -13.83 14.12
C LEU A 130 -10.91 -12.84 14.82
N LYS A 131 -10.18 -13.35 15.79
CA LYS A 131 -9.23 -12.58 16.60
C LYS A 131 -7.82 -12.66 16.03
N LEU A 132 -7.03 -11.64 16.30
CA LEU A 132 -5.58 -11.69 16.11
C LEU A 132 -4.95 -12.72 17.06
N PRO A 133 -3.74 -13.24 16.77
CA PRO A 133 -3.00 -14.08 17.71
C PRO A 133 -2.89 -13.42 19.07
N ALA A 134 -2.95 -14.25 20.13
CA ALA A 134 -2.82 -13.75 21.50
C ALA A 134 -1.50 -12.99 21.69
N PRO A 135 -1.47 -11.97 22.57
CA PRO A 135 -0.22 -11.33 22.96
C PRO A 135 0.79 -12.33 23.54
N GLY A 136 2.06 -12.04 23.35
CA GLY A 136 3.15 -12.79 24.00
C GLY A 136 3.13 -12.66 25.52
N ALA A 137 3.91 -13.50 26.18
CA ALA A 137 4.09 -13.42 27.64
C ALA A 137 4.66 -12.05 28.02
N PRO A 138 4.16 -11.40 29.08
CA PRO A 138 4.63 -10.04 29.45
C PRO A 138 6.14 -9.99 29.70
N THR A 139 6.84 -9.13 28.99
CA THR A 139 8.29 -8.91 29.15
C THR A 139 8.62 -7.92 30.27
N GLY A 140 7.63 -7.18 30.77
CA GLY A 140 7.82 -6.06 31.69
C GLY A 140 8.33 -4.77 31.03
N LYS A 141 8.60 -4.79 29.71
CA LYS A 141 9.07 -3.65 28.94
C LYS A 141 7.92 -2.83 28.38
N LYS A 142 8.12 -1.51 28.30
CA LYS A 142 7.12 -0.54 27.84
C LYS A 142 7.64 0.23 26.64
N VAL A 143 6.85 0.32 25.59
CA VAL A 143 7.20 1.06 24.36
C VAL A 143 6.18 2.17 24.12
N ALA A 144 6.67 3.41 23.95
CA ALA A 144 5.86 4.52 23.50
C ALA A 144 5.79 4.54 21.97
N ILE A 145 4.60 4.73 21.43
CA ILE A 145 4.36 4.79 19.98
C ILE A 145 3.74 6.16 19.66
N ILE A 146 4.45 6.96 18.91
CA ILE A 146 4.02 8.30 18.49
C ILE A 146 3.35 8.21 17.12
N GLY A 147 2.03 8.42 17.11
CA GLY A 147 1.19 8.33 15.92
C GLY A 147 0.40 7.02 15.83
N GLY A 148 -0.91 7.14 15.69
CA GLY A 148 -1.88 6.04 15.58
C GLY A 148 -2.26 5.70 14.13
N GLY A 149 -1.38 5.96 13.17
CA GLY A 149 -1.51 5.56 11.78
C GLY A 149 -1.10 4.10 11.53
N PRO A 150 -1.06 3.66 10.26
CA PRO A 150 -0.74 2.27 9.92
C PRO A 150 0.59 1.79 10.48
N ALA A 151 1.64 2.63 10.49
CA ALA A 151 2.94 2.29 11.06
C ALA A 151 2.87 2.07 12.57
N GLY A 152 2.25 3.00 13.31
CA GLY A 152 2.16 2.90 14.78
C GLY A 152 1.28 1.75 15.23
N LEU A 153 0.12 1.56 14.60
CA LEU A 153 -0.77 0.45 14.90
C LEU A 153 -0.14 -0.92 14.60
N ALA A 154 0.56 -1.05 13.45
CA ALA A 154 1.28 -2.27 13.11
C ALA A 154 2.45 -2.52 14.08
N CYS A 155 3.19 -1.47 14.49
CA CYS A 155 4.26 -1.58 15.48
C CYS A 155 3.71 -2.06 16.83
N ALA A 156 2.59 -1.50 17.30
CA ALA A 156 1.90 -1.96 18.50
C ALA A 156 1.51 -3.45 18.39
N TYR A 157 0.93 -3.85 17.26
CA TYR A 157 0.58 -5.24 17.00
C TYR A 157 1.76 -6.17 17.13
N PHE A 158 2.87 -5.89 16.44
CA PHE A 158 4.05 -6.76 16.46
C PHE A 158 4.71 -6.80 17.84
N LEU A 159 4.83 -5.66 18.51
CA LEU A 159 5.39 -5.59 19.88
C LEU A 159 4.52 -6.31 20.92
N ARG A 160 3.19 -6.25 20.77
CA ARG A 160 2.27 -7.01 21.62
C ARG A 160 2.43 -8.52 21.43
N ARG A 161 2.72 -8.96 20.22
CA ARG A 161 3.03 -10.37 19.96
C ARG A 161 4.30 -10.83 20.66
N GLU A 162 5.29 -9.96 20.83
CA GLU A 162 6.51 -10.22 21.61
C GLU A 162 6.32 -10.01 23.13
N GLY A 163 5.15 -9.54 23.58
CA GLY A 163 4.80 -9.39 24.99
C GLY A 163 5.11 -8.01 25.61
N HIS A 164 5.53 -7.03 24.82
CA HIS A 164 5.80 -5.69 25.33
C HIS A 164 4.50 -4.90 25.58
N ALA A 165 4.47 -4.09 26.62
CA ALA A 165 3.40 -3.13 26.85
C ALA A 165 3.55 -1.95 25.86
N CYS A 166 2.45 -1.57 25.19
CA CYS A 166 2.46 -0.50 24.20
C CYS A 166 1.46 0.58 24.55
N SER A 167 1.89 1.85 24.44
CA SER A 167 1.04 3.03 24.61
C SER A 167 1.16 3.89 23.34
N ILE A 168 0.04 4.07 22.63
CA ILE A 168 -0.05 4.92 21.43
C ILE A 168 -0.46 6.33 21.84
N PHE A 169 0.28 7.32 21.35
CA PHE A 169 -0.02 8.74 21.48
C PHE A 169 -0.40 9.28 20.10
N GLU A 170 -1.64 9.73 19.96
CA GLU A 170 -2.19 10.23 18.70
C GLU A 170 -2.65 11.70 18.86
N ALA A 171 -2.18 12.57 17.97
CA ALA A 171 -2.53 13.99 18.01
C ALA A 171 -4.00 14.27 17.61
N LYS A 172 -4.56 13.43 16.76
CA LYS A 172 -5.97 13.52 16.35
C LYS A 172 -6.88 12.86 17.38
N SER A 173 -8.19 13.08 17.21
CA SER A 173 -9.23 12.47 18.07
C SER A 173 -9.41 10.97 17.83
N GLU A 174 -9.03 10.48 16.66
CA GLU A 174 -9.25 9.08 16.24
C GLU A 174 -7.99 8.49 15.61
N LEU A 175 -7.83 7.18 15.78
CA LEU A 175 -6.76 6.41 15.18
C LEU A 175 -7.02 6.13 13.70
N GLY A 176 -5.99 5.75 12.96
CA GLY A 176 -6.05 5.33 11.57
C GLY A 176 -5.15 6.14 10.63
N GLY A 177 -4.69 7.33 11.03
CA GLY A 177 -3.79 8.15 10.22
C GLY A 177 -4.30 8.34 8.79
N MET A 178 -3.46 8.10 7.79
CA MET A 178 -3.85 8.27 6.38
C MET A 178 -4.96 7.31 5.92
N MET A 179 -5.14 6.15 6.56
CA MET A 179 -6.28 5.27 6.26
C MET A 179 -7.63 5.92 6.62
N ARG A 180 -7.64 6.85 7.60
CA ARG A 180 -8.85 7.58 8.02
C ARG A 180 -8.94 8.97 7.40
N TYR A 181 -7.86 9.74 7.45
CA TYR A 181 -7.86 11.17 7.14
C TYR A 181 -7.46 11.47 5.69
N GLY A 182 -6.70 10.58 5.05
CA GLY A 182 -6.24 10.74 3.67
C GLY A 182 -7.12 10.01 2.67
N ILE A 183 -7.28 8.71 2.84
CA ILE A 183 -8.03 7.88 1.87
C ILE A 183 -9.54 8.12 2.06
N PRO A 184 -10.29 8.37 0.96
CA PRO A 184 -11.73 8.62 1.03
C PRO A 184 -12.49 7.46 1.66
N GLY A 185 -13.55 7.77 2.44
CA GLY A 185 -14.35 6.80 3.18
C GLY A 185 -14.97 5.70 2.32
N TYR A 186 -15.26 5.97 1.05
CA TYR A 186 -15.79 4.96 0.14
C TYR A 186 -14.75 3.91 -0.30
N ARG A 187 -13.45 4.19 -0.14
CA ARG A 187 -12.36 3.23 -0.36
C ARG A 187 -11.97 2.50 0.92
N THR A 188 -12.05 3.19 2.06
CA THR A 188 -11.80 2.65 3.41
C THR A 188 -13.03 2.85 4.29
N PRO A 189 -14.05 1.98 4.21
CA PRO A 189 -15.22 2.07 5.06
C PRO A 189 -14.82 2.16 6.54
N ARG A 190 -15.40 3.10 7.27
CA ARG A 190 -14.95 3.44 8.64
C ARG A 190 -15.24 2.32 9.63
N ASP A 191 -16.33 1.60 9.46
CA ASP A 191 -16.68 0.41 10.23
C ASP A 191 -15.65 -0.72 10.07
N VAL A 192 -15.16 -0.93 8.85
CA VAL A 192 -14.10 -1.91 8.55
C VAL A 192 -12.78 -1.47 9.20
N LEU A 193 -12.40 -0.20 9.02
CA LEU A 193 -11.19 0.35 9.61
C LEU A 193 -11.21 0.27 11.14
N ASP A 194 -12.32 0.68 11.75
CA ASP A 194 -12.48 0.66 13.20
C ASP A 194 -12.46 -0.76 13.76
N SER A 195 -13.01 -1.71 13.02
CA SER A 195 -13.00 -3.12 13.41
C SER A 195 -11.59 -3.71 13.38
N GLU A 196 -10.77 -3.40 12.37
CA GLU A 196 -9.37 -3.84 12.34
C GLU A 196 -8.52 -3.16 13.41
N ILE A 197 -8.72 -1.85 13.63
CA ILE A 197 -8.05 -1.14 14.73
C ILE A 197 -8.43 -1.75 16.08
N ARG A 198 -9.71 -2.00 16.31
CA ARG A 198 -10.21 -2.60 17.55
C ARG A 198 -9.53 -3.90 17.88
N ARG A 199 -9.33 -4.78 16.89
CA ARG A 199 -8.60 -6.04 17.08
C ARG A 199 -7.20 -5.84 17.65
N ILE A 200 -6.49 -4.80 17.20
CA ILE A 200 -5.16 -4.46 17.71
C ILE A 200 -5.26 -3.93 19.14
N LEU A 201 -6.23 -3.06 19.42
CA LEU A 201 -6.42 -2.50 20.76
C LEU A 201 -6.81 -3.59 21.77
N ASP A 202 -7.62 -4.56 21.36
CA ASP A 202 -8.04 -5.71 22.19
C ASP A 202 -6.86 -6.60 22.62
N MET A 203 -5.68 -6.45 22.01
CA MET A 203 -4.45 -7.07 22.50
C MET A 203 -3.87 -6.38 23.74
N GLY A 204 -4.54 -5.38 24.30
CA GLY A 204 -4.11 -4.62 25.47
C GLY A 204 -3.16 -3.47 25.14
N VAL A 205 -3.41 -2.77 24.02
CA VAL A 205 -2.70 -1.54 23.67
C VAL A 205 -3.38 -0.35 24.32
N GLU A 206 -2.62 0.45 25.07
CA GLU A 206 -3.11 1.71 25.61
C GLU A 206 -3.13 2.81 24.54
N VAL A 207 -4.13 3.70 24.60
CA VAL A 207 -4.28 4.79 23.64
C VAL A 207 -4.55 6.10 24.33
N ARG A 208 -3.85 7.16 23.90
CA ARG A 208 -4.07 8.54 24.29
C ARG A 208 -4.25 9.39 23.03
N THR A 209 -5.50 9.70 22.71
CA THR A 209 -5.84 10.59 21.58
C THR A 209 -5.86 12.05 22.03
N GLY A 210 -5.73 12.97 21.07
CA GLY A 210 -5.66 14.41 21.34
C GLY A 210 -4.35 14.84 22.03
N VAL A 211 -3.29 14.01 21.95
CA VAL A 211 -1.99 14.28 22.56
C VAL A 211 -0.92 14.43 21.48
N LYS A 212 -0.42 15.64 21.29
CA LYS A 212 0.66 15.93 20.32
C LYS A 212 2.02 15.87 21.02
N ILE A 213 2.82 14.87 20.69
CA ILE A 213 4.20 14.77 21.18
C ILE A 213 5.05 15.88 20.58
N GLY A 214 5.92 16.47 21.38
CA GLY A 214 6.67 17.68 21.08
C GLY A 214 5.97 18.95 21.52
N THR A 215 4.67 18.90 21.83
CA THR A 215 3.89 20.04 22.34
C THR A 215 3.34 19.75 23.73
N ASP A 216 2.54 18.69 23.87
CA ASP A 216 1.89 18.34 25.15
C ASP A 216 2.79 17.49 26.04
N ILE A 217 3.57 16.59 25.43
CA ILE A 217 4.56 15.74 26.08
C ILE A 217 5.84 15.81 25.25
N THR A 218 6.99 16.01 25.90
CA THR A 218 8.28 16.05 25.20
C THR A 218 8.82 14.67 24.88
N LEU A 219 9.71 14.57 23.87
CA LEU A 219 10.40 13.34 23.57
C LEU A 219 11.22 12.83 24.76
N ASP A 220 11.92 13.72 25.46
CA ASP A 220 12.71 13.41 26.65
C ASP A 220 11.87 12.80 27.77
N GLN A 221 10.62 13.26 27.93
CA GLN A 221 9.69 12.67 28.88
C GLN A 221 9.34 11.24 28.51
N LEU A 222 9.05 10.97 27.22
CA LEU A 222 8.79 9.62 26.76
C LEU A 222 9.99 8.69 26.93
N GLN A 223 11.21 9.17 26.64
CA GLN A 223 12.43 8.38 26.82
C GLN A 223 12.74 8.06 28.29
N LYS A 224 12.22 8.86 29.24
CA LYS A 224 12.32 8.55 30.68
C LYS A 224 11.29 7.54 31.15
N ASP A 225 10.08 7.59 30.60
CA ASP A 225 8.93 6.82 31.08
C ASP A 225 8.80 5.45 30.37
N PHE A 226 9.47 5.29 29.23
CA PHE A 226 9.41 4.09 28.38
C PHE A 226 10.81 3.55 28.05
N ASP A 227 10.90 2.24 27.84
CA ASP A 227 12.15 1.56 27.50
C ASP A 227 12.58 1.81 26.03
N ALA A 228 11.64 2.14 25.15
CA ALA A 228 11.89 2.52 23.75
C ALA A 228 10.76 3.41 23.22
N VAL A 229 11.06 4.17 22.16
CA VAL A 229 10.09 5.05 21.48
C VAL A 229 10.06 4.73 20.00
N PHE A 230 8.87 4.56 19.43
CA PHE A 230 8.65 4.42 18.00
C PHE A 230 7.97 5.66 17.43
N LEU A 231 8.56 6.29 16.40
CA LEU A 231 8.03 7.45 15.68
C LEU A 231 7.32 6.99 14.40
N GLY A 232 6.00 7.09 14.40
CA GLY A 232 5.12 6.73 13.27
C GLY A 232 4.15 7.86 12.89
N THR A 233 4.57 9.12 13.02
CA THR A 233 3.74 10.31 12.77
C THR A 233 3.32 10.51 11.32
N GLY A 234 3.98 9.83 10.38
CA GLY A 234 3.71 9.95 8.95
C GLY A 234 4.14 11.31 8.37
N ALA A 235 3.63 11.64 7.18
CA ALA A 235 3.85 12.91 6.48
C ALA A 235 2.52 13.68 6.41
N GLN A 236 2.27 14.54 7.37
CA GLN A 236 0.98 15.21 7.58
C GLN A 236 0.88 16.58 6.89
N SER A 237 1.99 17.16 6.46
CA SER A 237 2.02 18.45 5.78
C SER A 237 2.07 18.27 4.26
N GLY A 238 1.10 18.85 3.55
CA GLY A 238 1.17 18.89 2.08
C GLY A 238 2.22 19.91 1.61
N THR A 239 2.98 19.55 0.59
CA THR A 239 3.93 20.46 -0.03
C THR A 239 3.17 21.64 -0.67
N PRO A 240 3.43 22.88 -0.24
CA PRO A 240 2.76 24.04 -0.79
C PRO A 240 3.18 24.29 -2.24
N LEU A 241 2.27 24.87 -3.01
CA LEU A 241 2.59 25.38 -4.33
C LEU A 241 3.39 26.68 -4.17
N THR A 242 4.57 26.75 -4.78
CA THR A 242 5.54 27.83 -4.57
C THR A 242 5.58 28.84 -5.74
N VAL A 243 4.54 28.91 -6.58
CA VAL A 243 4.43 29.91 -7.64
C VAL A 243 3.84 31.21 -7.11
N PRO A 244 4.10 32.37 -7.76
CA PRO A 244 3.48 33.64 -7.41
C PRO A 244 1.96 33.53 -7.27
N GLY A 245 1.38 34.22 -6.30
CA GLY A 245 -0.07 34.23 -6.04
C GLY A 245 -0.60 33.02 -5.26
N ALA A 246 0.18 31.94 -5.14
CA ALA A 246 -0.30 30.72 -4.49
C ALA A 246 -0.50 30.88 -2.98
N ALA A 247 0.42 31.58 -2.31
CA ALA A 247 0.36 31.82 -0.87
C ALA A 247 -0.74 32.81 -0.47
N GLU A 248 -1.11 33.72 -1.38
CA GLU A 248 -2.14 34.73 -1.18
C GLU A 248 -3.55 34.18 -1.43
N ALA A 249 -3.68 33.08 -2.16
CA ALA A 249 -4.97 32.51 -2.54
C ALA A 249 -5.53 31.57 -1.47
N ASN A 250 -6.62 31.95 -0.81
CA ASN A 250 -7.31 31.12 0.20
C ASN A 250 -7.97 29.86 -0.42
N ASN A 251 -8.26 29.88 -1.73
CA ASN A 251 -8.76 28.74 -2.49
C ASN A 251 -7.65 28.00 -3.25
N CYS A 252 -6.40 28.10 -2.76
CA CYS A 252 -5.28 27.25 -3.17
C CYS A 252 -4.83 26.45 -1.94
N ILE A 253 -5.22 25.17 -1.86
CA ILE A 253 -5.05 24.34 -0.67
C ILE A 253 -4.27 23.06 -0.98
N SER A 254 -3.74 22.39 0.04
CA SER A 254 -3.07 21.11 -0.15
C SER A 254 -4.05 19.94 -0.29
N GLY A 255 -3.67 18.91 -1.03
CA GLY A 255 -4.48 17.70 -1.20
C GLY A 255 -4.79 16.98 0.11
N ILE A 256 -3.84 16.97 1.04
CA ILE A 256 -4.06 16.39 2.38
C ILE A 256 -5.12 17.17 3.14
N ALA A 257 -5.05 18.50 3.15
CA ALA A 257 -6.03 19.33 3.84
C ALA A 257 -7.43 19.17 3.22
N PHE A 258 -7.51 19.07 1.89
CA PHE A 258 -8.76 18.81 1.17
C PHE A 258 -9.37 17.47 1.56
N LEU A 259 -8.58 16.38 1.48
CA LEU A 259 -9.04 15.02 1.82
C LEU A 259 -9.38 14.88 3.31
N ALA A 260 -8.59 15.48 4.19
CA ALA A 260 -8.89 15.48 5.62
C ALA A 260 -10.21 16.21 5.90
N ALA A 261 -10.44 17.37 5.29
CA ALA A 261 -11.69 18.11 5.43
C ALA A 261 -12.90 17.31 4.92
N PHE A 262 -12.74 16.58 3.81
CA PHE A 262 -13.76 15.66 3.31
C PHE A 262 -14.05 14.53 4.30
N ASN A 263 -13.01 13.82 4.72
CA ASN A 263 -13.13 12.65 5.58
C ASN A 263 -13.63 12.98 7.01
N GLU A 264 -13.36 14.19 7.49
CA GLU A 264 -13.87 14.74 8.76
C GLU A 264 -15.27 15.36 8.61
N GLY A 265 -15.85 15.31 7.41
CA GLY A 265 -17.17 15.87 7.16
C GLY A 265 -17.25 17.40 7.19
N ARG A 266 -16.12 18.10 7.18
CA ARG A 266 -16.07 19.57 7.20
C ARG A 266 -16.24 20.20 5.80
N LEU A 267 -16.00 19.44 4.75
CA LEU A 267 -16.12 19.90 3.38
C LEU A 267 -17.55 19.67 2.89
N GLN A 268 -18.39 20.70 2.98
CA GLN A 268 -19.83 20.62 2.68
C GLN A 268 -20.19 21.08 1.27
N HIS A 269 -19.38 21.91 0.65
CA HIS A 269 -19.61 22.45 -0.68
C HIS A 269 -18.39 22.26 -1.55
N GLY A 270 -18.61 21.84 -2.80
CA GLY A 270 -17.57 21.74 -3.81
C GLY A 270 -17.52 23.00 -4.68
N ALA A 271 -16.36 23.32 -5.21
CA ALA A 271 -16.20 24.28 -6.28
C ALA A 271 -16.71 23.69 -7.60
N GLN A 272 -17.14 24.53 -8.54
CA GLN A 272 -17.60 24.05 -9.84
C GLN A 272 -16.43 23.65 -10.75
N ARG A 273 -15.32 24.39 -10.72
CA ARG A 273 -14.11 24.12 -11.51
C ARG A 273 -12.94 23.90 -10.58
N VAL A 274 -12.46 22.68 -10.52
CA VAL A 274 -11.38 22.26 -9.61
C VAL A 274 -10.14 21.88 -10.42
N LEU A 275 -9.02 22.54 -10.14
CA LEU A 275 -7.72 22.17 -10.69
C LEU A 275 -6.93 21.40 -9.64
N VAL A 276 -6.49 20.20 -10.00
CA VAL A 276 -5.64 19.35 -9.15
C VAL A 276 -4.23 19.33 -9.74
N ILE A 277 -3.24 19.71 -8.96
CA ILE A 277 -1.84 19.73 -9.40
C ILE A 277 -1.14 18.52 -8.83
N GLY A 278 -0.75 17.57 -9.68
CA GLY A 278 -0.06 16.35 -9.25
C GLY A 278 -0.43 15.14 -10.09
N GLY A 279 0.22 14.02 -9.86
CA GLY A 279 -0.01 12.80 -10.66
C GLY A 279 0.14 11.51 -9.86
N GLY A 280 0.16 11.58 -8.52
CA GLY A 280 0.16 10.42 -7.62
C GLY A 280 -1.24 10.07 -7.13
N ASP A 281 -1.34 9.02 -6.33
CA ASP A 281 -2.61 8.51 -5.80
C ASP A 281 -3.40 9.58 -5.02
N THR A 282 -2.71 10.45 -4.26
CA THR A 282 -3.35 11.60 -3.58
C THR A 282 -4.07 12.52 -4.58
N ALA A 283 -3.48 12.76 -5.76
CA ALA A 283 -4.12 13.59 -6.78
C ALA A 283 -5.36 12.90 -7.38
N MET A 284 -5.31 11.57 -7.52
CA MET A 284 -6.45 10.77 -7.98
C MET A 284 -7.59 10.80 -6.96
N ASP A 285 -7.28 10.60 -5.68
CA ASP A 285 -8.27 10.67 -4.61
C ASP A 285 -8.90 12.08 -4.50
N VAL A 286 -8.10 13.14 -4.59
CA VAL A 286 -8.59 14.52 -4.62
C VAL A 286 -9.52 14.74 -5.81
N ALA A 287 -9.13 14.32 -7.00
CA ALA A 287 -9.93 14.48 -8.20
C ALA A 287 -11.26 13.71 -8.12
N ALA A 288 -11.21 12.47 -7.65
CA ALA A 288 -12.39 11.64 -7.46
C ALA A 288 -13.35 12.21 -6.41
N VAL A 289 -12.84 12.73 -5.29
CA VAL A 289 -13.65 13.40 -4.26
C VAL A 289 -14.25 14.69 -4.79
N ALA A 290 -13.44 15.56 -5.44
CA ALA A 290 -13.91 16.83 -5.99
C ALA A 290 -15.01 16.61 -7.03
N ARG A 291 -14.86 15.57 -7.87
CA ARG A 291 -15.87 15.17 -8.83
C ARG A 291 -17.20 14.83 -8.19
N ARG A 292 -17.18 14.18 -7.03
CA ARG A 292 -18.36 13.79 -6.28
C ARG A 292 -18.99 14.95 -5.51
N LEU A 293 -18.20 15.83 -4.94
CA LEU A 293 -18.69 16.99 -4.17
C LEU A 293 -19.47 18.00 -5.01
N GLY A 294 -19.17 18.17 -6.29
CA GLY A 294 -19.88 19.07 -7.19
C GLY A 294 -21.38 18.79 -7.36
N HIS A 295 -21.88 17.70 -6.78
CA HIS A 295 -23.29 17.29 -6.86
C HIS A 295 -24.10 17.56 -5.63
N ILE A 296 -23.45 17.93 -4.54
CA ILE A 296 -24.05 17.91 -3.24
C ILE A 296 -24.37 19.34 -2.83
N GLU A 297 -25.34 19.93 -3.48
CA GLU A 297 -26.00 21.15 -3.03
C GLU A 297 -27.16 20.78 -2.08
N ASN A 298 -27.18 21.39 -0.87
CA ASN A 298 -28.28 21.28 0.11
C ASN A 298 -28.48 19.91 0.79
N ILE A 299 -27.42 19.20 1.08
CA ILE A 299 -27.55 17.96 1.83
C ILE A 299 -27.77 18.24 3.33
N ARG A 300 -28.73 17.52 3.93
CA ARG A 300 -28.93 17.52 5.37
C ARG A 300 -27.70 16.94 6.05
N GLU A 301 -27.42 17.37 7.27
CA GLU A 301 -26.24 16.92 8.05
C GLU A 301 -26.07 15.40 8.11
N LYS A 302 -27.19 14.65 8.20
CA LYS A 302 -27.22 13.18 8.15
C LYS A 302 -26.89 12.57 6.80
N ASP A 303 -27.02 13.34 5.73
CA ASP A 303 -26.75 12.92 4.35
C ASP A 303 -25.42 13.48 3.87
N HIS A 304 -24.49 13.69 4.78
CA HIS A 304 -23.17 14.22 4.53
C HIS A 304 -22.45 13.39 3.46
N PRO A 305 -21.56 13.98 2.63
CA PRO A 305 -20.84 13.24 1.60
C PRO A 305 -20.17 11.95 2.10
N ALA A 306 -19.68 11.95 3.32
CA ALA A 306 -19.12 10.75 3.95
C ALA A 306 -20.14 9.62 4.12
N PHE A 307 -21.39 9.96 4.43
CA PHE A 307 -22.47 8.98 4.63
C PHE A 307 -23.12 8.55 3.30
N VAL A 308 -23.32 9.48 2.40
CA VAL A 308 -23.90 9.19 1.08
C VAL A 308 -22.98 8.28 0.25
N VAL A 309 -21.67 8.49 0.35
CA VAL A 309 -20.69 7.69 -0.40
C VAL A 309 -20.45 6.32 0.22
N LEU A 310 -20.59 6.19 1.53
CA LEU A 310 -20.36 4.91 2.24
C LEU A 310 -21.40 3.82 1.90
N GLY A 311 -22.59 4.19 1.45
CA GLY A 311 -23.66 3.23 1.11
C GLY A 311 -23.75 2.87 -0.38
N GLN A 312 -22.89 3.41 -1.25
CA GLN A 312 -22.96 3.19 -2.69
C GLN A 312 -21.69 2.59 -3.24
N THR A 313 -21.81 1.78 -4.29
CA THR A 313 -20.63 1.29 -5.00
C THR A 313 -19.93 2.47 -5.68
N THR A 314 -18.61 2.45 -5.69
CA THR A 314 -17.77 3.48 -6.31
C THR A 314 -18.19 3.75 -7.77
N HIS A 315 -18.61 2.70 -8.47
CA HIS A 315 -19.04 2.78 -9.86
C HIS A 315 -20.34 3.57 -10.03
N ASP A 316 -21.34 3.34 -9.18
CA ASP A 316 -22.64 4.01 -9.29
C ASP A 316 -22.52 5.50 -8.99
N VAL A 317 -21.73 5.85 -7.98
CA VAL A 317 -21.46 7.26 -7.63
C VAL A 317 -20.70 7.95 -8.76
N ALA A 318 -19.69 7.29 -9.34
CA ALA A 318 -18.92 7.83 -10.46
C ALA A 318 -19.77 8.07 -11.70
N VAL A 319 -20.65 7.13 -12.04
CA VAL A 319 -21.58 7.27 -13.20
C VAL A 319 -22.57 8.40 -12.97
N SER A 320 -23.10 8.55 -11.76
CA SER A 320 -23.97 9.66 -11.40
C SER A 320 -23.23 10.98 -11.45
N ALA A 321 -22.02 11.03 -10.92
CA ALA A 321 -21.15 12.19 -10.91
C ALA A 321 -20.78 12.67 -12.33
N LYS A 322 -20.55 11.77 -13.26
CA LYS A 322 -20.23 12.13 -14.65
C LYS A 322 -21.33 12.97 -15.33
N ARG A 323 -22.56 12.84 -14.89
CA ARG A 323 -23.70 13.54 -15.51
C ARG A 323 -23.91 14.95 -14.99
N GLN A 324 -23.43 15.28 -13.81
CA GLN A 324 -23.76 16.52 -13.11
C GLN A 324 -22.60 17.16 -12.29
N GLY A 325 -21.38 16.61 -12.22
CA GLY A 325 -20.34 16.99 -11.27
C GLY A 325 -19.50 18.19 -11.60
N ALA A 326 -18.70 18.55 -10.62
CA ALA A 326 -17.67 19.56 -10.80
C ALA A 326 -16.81 19.24 -12.02
N GLU A 327 -16.43 20.26 -12.75
CA GLU A 327 -15.42 20.13 -13.78
C GLU A 327 -14.06 20.01 -13.10
N VAL A 328 -13.47 18.81 -13.20
CA VAL A 328 -12.19 18.52 -12.53
C VAL A 328 -11.11 18.30 -13.58
N THR A 329 -10.02 19.04 -13.45
CA THR A 329 -8.86 18.96 -14.34
C THR A 329 -7.59 18.70 -13.53
N ILE A 330 -6.85 17.64 -13.89
CA ILE A 330 -5.54 17.33 -13.33
C ILE A 330 -4.47 17.97 -14.22
N VAL A 331 -3.60 18.78 -13.63
CA VAL A 331 -2.41 19.37 -14.29
C VAL A 331 -1.18 18.60 -13.87
N TYR A 332 -0.47 18.02 -14.83
CA TYR A 332 0.69 17.20 -14.56
C TYR A 332 1.90 17.53 -15.44
N ARG A 333 3.07 17.66 -14.83
CA ARG A 333 4.31 18.12 -15.50
C ARG A 333 4.98 17.12 -16.45
N ARG A 334 4.59 15.85 -16.43
CA ARG A 334 5.17 14.80 -17.28
C ARG A 334 4.12 14.19 -18.20
N PRO A 335 4.52 13.37 -19.19
CA PRO A 335 3.59 12.55 -19.96
C PRO A 335 2.76 11.61 -19.06
N ILE A 336 1.56 11.25 -19.53
CA ILE A 336 0.61 10.41 -18.74
C ILE A 336 1.23 9.06 -18.36
N ASP A 337 1.99 8.43 -19.24
CA ASP A 337 2.69 7.16 -19.00
C ASP A 337 3.77 7.23 -17.90
N LYS A 338 4.11 8.44 -17.45
CA LYS A 338 5.06 8.72 -16.37
C LYS A 338 4.39 9.18 -15.08
N MET A 339 3.07 9.08 -15.00
CA MET A 339 2.35 9.34 -13.76
C MET A 339 2.63 8.24 -12.75
N PRO A 340 2.92 8.59 -11.48
CA PRO A 340 3.15 7.59 -10.43
C PRO A 340 1.88 6.88 -9.95
N ALA A 341 0.69 7.43 -10.22
CA ALA A 341 -0.58 6.78 -9.94
C ALA A 341 -0.72 5.46 -10.72
N THR A 342 -1.41 4.49 -10.15
CA THR A 342 -1.63 3.21 -10.83
C THR A 342 -2.44 3.37 -12.11
N LYS A 343 -2.23 2.48 -13.07
CA LYS A 343 -3.01 2.48 -14.33
C LYS A 343 -4.51 2.34 -14.07
N MET A 344 -4.87 1.62 -13.01
CA MET A 344 -6.27 1.43 -12.62
C MET A 344 -6.88 2.72 -12.08
N GLU A 345 -6.19 3.44 -11.21
CA GLU A 345 -6.61 4.76 -10.71
C GLU A 345 -6.79 5.77 -11.86
N LEU A 346 -5.81 5.85 -12.76
CA LEU A 346 -5.90 6.71 -13.94
C LEU A 346 -7.12 6.38 -14.80
N LYS A 347 -7.38 5.09 -15.02
CA LYS A 347 -8.55 4.64 -15.76
C LYS A 347 -9.85 5.05 -15.07
N HIS A 348 -9.93 4.87 -13.75
CA HIS A 348 -11.12 5.21 -12.97
C HIS A 348 -11.43 6.70 -13.04
N VAL A 349 -10.48 7.58 -12.72
CA VAL A 349 -10.72 9.02 -12.75
C VAL A 349 -11.07 9.53 -14.16
N THR A 350 -10.47 8.95 -15.20
CA THR A 350 -10.82 9.28 -16.59
C THR A 350 -12.25 8.84 -16.94
N GLN A 351 -12.66 7.64 -16.48
CA GLN A 351 -14.03 7.16 -16.66
C GLN A 351 -15.06 8.03 -15.92
N GLU A 352 -14.66 8.58 -14.77
CA GLU A 352 -15.46 9.54 -14.00
C GLU A 352 -15.55 10.94 -14.68
N GLY A 353 -14.85 11.13 -15.79
CA GLY A 353 -14.89 12.37 -16.57
C GLY A 353 -13.90 13.43 -16.09
N VAL A 354 -12.88 13.07 -15.32
CA VAL A 354 -11.77 13.95 -14.99
C VAL A 354 -10.90 14.17 -16.22
N GLN A 355 -10.59 15.44 -16.53
CA GLN A 355 -9.65 15.78 -17.58
C GLN A 355 -8.21 15.71 -17.07
N ILE A 356 -7.30 15.13 -17.83
CA ILE A 356 -5.87 15.12 -17.50
C ILE A 356 -5.12 15.93 -18.55
N LEU A 357 -4.41 16.97 -18.12
CA LEU A 357 -3.56 17.82 -18.95
C LEU A 357 -2.09 17.53 -18.62
N PRO A 358 -1.42 16.67 -19.39
CA PRO A 358 -0.01 16.33 -19.17
C PRO A 358 0.92 17.41 -19.75
N CYS A 359 2.18 17.33 -19.38
CA CYS A 359 3.26 18.21 -19.87
C CYS A 359 2.99 19.70 -19.63
N LEU A 360 2.35 20.02 -18.50
CA LEU A 360 2.11 21.39 -18.06
C LEU A 360 2.69 21.63 -16.67
N ILE A 361 3.30 22.79 -16.47
CA ILE A 361 3.76 23.26 -15.16
C ILE A 361 2.98 24.50 -14.73
N PRO A 362 2.66 24.64 -13.43
CA PRO A 362 2.20 25.89 -12.86
C PRO A 362 3.26 26.99 -12.98
N VAL A 363 2.83 28.19 -13.33
CA VAL A 363 3.69 29.38 -13.44
C VAL A 363 3.25 30.45 -12.44
N GLU A 364 1.93 30.66 -12.31
CA GLU A 364 1.35 31.70 -11.47
C GLU A 364 -0.09 31.34 -11.10
N VAL A 365 -0.50 31.67 -9.89
CA VAL A 365 -1.92 31.69 -9.50
C VAL A 365 -2.46 33.07 -9.74
N VAL A 366 -3.38 33.20 -10.70
CA VAL A 366 -3.96 34.48 -11.11
C VAL A 366 -5.12 34.83 -10.18
N LEU A 367 -4.99 35.94 -9.47
CA LEU A 367 -6.01 36.42 -8.54
C LEU A 367 -6.98 37.39 -9.25
N ASP A 368 -8.27 37.33 -8.92
CA ASP A 368 -9.27 38.33 -9.33
C ASP A 368 -9.51 39.39 -8.27
N LYS A 369 -9.33 39.02 -7.01
CA LYS A 369 -9.44 39.85 -5.82
C LYS A 369 -8.48 39.35 -4.74
N PRO A 370 -8.16 40.17 -3.72
CA PRO A 370 -7.30 39.73 -2.64
C PRO A 370 -7.77 38.40 -2.02
N GLY A 371 -6.87 37.41 -1.99
CA GLY A 371 -7.13 36.10 -1.41
C GLY A 371 -7.92 35.12 -2.27
N HIS A 372 -8.22 35.42 -3.54
CA HIS A 372 -9.03 34.52 -4.37
C HIS A 372 -8.41 34.29 -5.76
N ALA A 373 -8.05 33.05 -6.01
CA ALA A 373 -7.60 32.59 -7.33
C ALA A 373 -8.78 32.41 -8.27
N ARG A 374 -8.68 32.98 -9.49
CA ARG A 374 -9.63 32.78 -10.60
C ARG A 374 -9.09 31.84 -11.68
N ALA A 375 -7.78 31.69 -11.77
CA ALA A 375 -7.14 30.85 -12.77
C ALA A 375 -5.75 30.41 -12.31
N LEU A 376 -5.28 29.31 -12.89
CA LEU A 376 -3.89 28.87 -12.82
C LEU A 376 -3.24 29.14 -14.18
N ARG A 377 -2.18 29.97 -14.18
CA ARG A 377 -1.33 30.12 -15.36
C ARG A 377 -0.39 28.93 -15.44
N VAL A 378 -0.39 28.27 -16.59
CA VAL A 378 0.46 27.10 -16.87
C VAL A 378 1.30 27.36 -18.11
N ALA A 379 2.46 26.68 -18.20
CA ALA A 379 3.29 26.66 -19.40
C ALA A 379 3.51 25.22 -19.86
N GLU A 380 3.63 25.02 -21.17
CA GLU A 380 3.97 23.72 -21.74
C GLU A 380 5.42 23.37 -21.49
N VAL A 381 5.67 22.08 -21.29
CA VAL A 381 7.02 21.54 -21.14
C VAL A 381 7.29 20.39 -22.10
N ASP A 382 8.50 20.39 -22.65
CA ASP A 382 9.03 19.26 -23.40
C ASP A 382 9.95 18.43 -22.53
N TRP A 383 9.89 17.12 -22.73
CA TRP A 383 10.74 16.14 -22.08
C TRP A 383 11.65 15.48 -23.11
N THR A 384 12.92 15.90 -23.15
CA THR A 384 13.92 15.32 -24.07
C THR A 384 15.10 14.80 -23.26
N GLY A 385 15.42 13.50 -23.40
CA GLY A 385 16.53 12.88 -22.69
C GLY A 385 16.38 12.92 -21.15
N GLY A 386 15.15 12.93 -20.63
CA GLY A 386 14.88 13.01 -19.19
C GLY A 386 14.98 14.42 -18.58
N LYS A 387 15.28 15.44 -19.39
CA LYS A 387 15.29 16.85 -18.98
C LYS A 387 14.01 17.54 -19.38
N MET A 388 13.50 18.35 -18.46
CA MET A 388 12.33 19.21 -18.66
C MET A 388 12.79 20.57 -19.18
N THR A 389 12.16 21.05 -20.27
CA THR A 389 12.38 22.37 -20.83
C THR A 389 11.03 23.07 -21.00
N VAL A 390 10.91 24.26 -20.46
CA VAL A 390 9.68 25.09 -20.63
C VAL A 390 9.69 25.68 -22.02
N LYS A 391 8.54 25.63 -22.71
CA LYS A 391 8.35 26.26 -24.02
C LYS A 391 8.02 27.75 -23.81
N PRO A 392 8.89 28.65 -24.22
CA PRO A 392 8.61 30.11 -24.13
C PRO A 392 7.37 30.50 -24.93
N GLY A 393 6.54 31.35 -24.37
CA GLY A 393 5.33 31.86 -25.04
C GLY A 393 4.19 30.84 -25.12
N SER A 394 4.25 29.75 -24.36
CA SER A 394 3.17 28.76 -24.28
C SER A 394 2.26 28.96 -23.07
N GLU A 395 2.46 30.06 -22.35
CA GLU A 395 1.70 30.38 -21.15
C GLU A 395 0.22 30.58 -21.46
N ARG A 396 -0.64 29.98 -20.68
CA ARG A 396 -2.09 30.15 -20.78
C ARG A 396 -2.75 30.01 -19.41
N ASP A 397 -3.87 30.69 -19.25
CA ASP A 397 -4.67 30.59 -18.03
C ASP A 397 -5.70 29.48 -18.17
N ILE A 398 -5.83 28.68 -17.08
CA ILE A 398 -6.92 27.71 -16.92
C ILE A 398 -7.79 28.23 -15.79
N GLU A 399 -9.04 28.57 -16.10
CA GLU A 399 -9.98 29.11 -15.12
C GLU A 399 -10.33 28.06 -14.06
N CYS A 400 -10.47 28.50 -12.82
CA CYS A 400 -10.82 27.63 -11.70
C CYS A 400 -11.44 28.41 -10.54
N ASP A 401 -12.14 27.66 -9.70
CA ASP A 401 -12.73 28.16 -8.46
C ASP A 401 -12.00 27.59 -7.23
N LEU A 402 -11.22 26.51 -7.43
CA LEU A 402 -10.40 25.87 -6.42
C LEU A 402 -9.15 25.26 -7.05
N ILE A 403 -8.00 25.47 -6.41
CA ILE A 403 -6.74 24.81 -6.75
C ILE A 403 -6.36 23.90 -5.60
N VAL A 404 -6.10 22.62 -5.91
CA VAL A 404 -5.66 21.63 -4.93
C VAL A 404 -4.28 21.10 -5.30
N SER A 405 -3.28 21.43 -4.48
CA SER A 405 -1.89 21.01 -4.67
C SER A 405 -1.64 19.62 -4.07
N ALA A 406 -1.40 18.63 -4.92
CA ALA A 406 -1.08 17.25 -4.55
C ALA A 406 0.33 16.84 -5.05
N ILE A 407 1.33 17.71 -4.83
CA ILE A 407 2.70 17.56 -5.37
C ILE A 407 3.69 16.94 -4.39
N GLY A 408 3.23 16.49 -3.25
CA GLY A 408 4.05 15.81 -2.25
C GLY A 408 3.61 16.10 -0.83
N GLN A 409 4.28 15.43 0.09
CA GLN A 409 4.01 15.49 1.53
C GLN A 409 5.32 15.52 2.30
N ALA A 410 5.33 16.12 3.47
CA ALA A 410 6.45 16.17 4.39
C ALA A 410 6.00 15.84 5.82
N ALA A 411 6.91 15.31 6.61
CA ALA A 411 6.69 15.13 8.05
C ALA A 411 6.83 16.47 8.78
N GLU A 412 6.10 16.60 9.89
CA GLU A 412 6.18 17.73 10.79
C GLU A 412 7.01 17.32 12.02
N PHE A 413 8.01 18.13 12.36
CA PHE A 413 8.92 17.87 13.49
C PHE A 413 8.84 18.93 14.59
N THR A 414 7.74 19.67 14.70
CA THR A 414 7.56 20.66 15.78
C THR A 414 7.69 20.00 17.15
N GLY A 415 8.70 20.41 17.93
CA GLY A 415 9.08 19.81 19.21
C GLY A 415 9.77 18.44 19.11
N LEU A 416 10.10 18.01 17.90
CA LEU A 416 10.85 16.78 17.58
C LEU A 416 12.03 17.07 16.64
N GLU A 417 12.51 18.32 16.63
CA GLU A 417 13.54 18.82 15.69
C GLU A 417 14.82 17.97 15.72
N ALA A 418 15.13 17.38 16.89
CA ALA A 418 16.29 16.50 17.06
C ALA A 418 16.23 15.26 16.12
N LEU A 419 15.04 14.85 15.69
CA LEU A 419 14.84 13.69 14.81
C LEU A 419 14.83 14.06 13.31
N ASP A 420 14.65 15.35 12.97
CA ASP A 420 14.64 15.81 11.57
C ASP A 420 16.05 15.74 10.97
N ASN A 421 16.16 15.19 9.78
CA ASN A 421 17.40 15.15 9.00
C ASN A 421 17.73 16.48 8.29
N GLY A 422 16.92 17.52 8.49
CA GLY A 422 17.01 18.82 7.82
C GLY A 422 16.31 18.86 6.45
N LYS A 423 15.59 17.78 6.07
CA LYS A 423 14.83 17.69 4.83
C LYS A 423 13.37 17.31 5.06
N GLY A 424 12.87 17.44 6.29
CA GLY A 424 11.51 17.09 6.69
C GLY A 424 11.28 15.56 6.72
N ALA A 425 12.29 14.78 7.12
CA ALA A 425 12.20 13.34 7.29
C ALA A 425 13.09 12.84 8.43
N ALA A 426 12.73 11.74 9.05
CA ALA A 426 13.58 11.06 10.03
C ALA A 426 14.65 10.21 9.32
N SER A 427 15.88 10.22 9.86
CA SER A 427 16.94 9.34 9.41
C SER A 427 17.04 8.11 10.29
N VAL A 428 16.98 6.94 9.64
CA VAL A 428 17.12 5.65 10.32
C VAL A 428 18.17 4.79 9.64
N ASP A 429 18.69 3.83 10.39
CA ASP A 429 19.50 2.74 9.84
C ASP A 429 18.61 1.64 9.26
N ALA A 430 19.21 0.58 8.81
CA ALA A 430 18.51 -0.54 8.20
C ALA A 430 17.65 -1.37 9.18
N TYR A 431 17.80 -1.12 10.48
CA TYR A 431 16.98 -1.70 11.55
C TYR A 431 15.91 -0.74 12.08
N GLN A 432 15.64 0.32 11.35
CA GLN A 432 14.70 1.39 11.71
C GLN A 432 15.06 2.15 13.00
N ARG A 433 16.32 2.07 13.45
CA ARG A 433 16.82 2.84 14.58
C ARG A 433 17.16 4.26 14.14
N SER A 434 16.76 5.24 14.91
CA SER A 434 17.15 6.64 14.65
C SER A 434 18.68 6.77 14.65
N THR A 435 19.21 7.46 13.65
CA THR A 435 20.64 7.76 13.59
C THR A 435 21.01 8.99 14.42
N LYS A 436 20.01 9.65 15.03
CA LYS A 436 20.18 10.87 15.80
C LYS A 436 19.89 10.76 17.29
N CYS A 437 18.95 9.88 17.66
CA CYS A 437 18.54 9.70 19.05
C CYS A 437 18.54 8.23 19.40
N GLU A 438 19.31 7.84 20.42
CA GLU A 438 19.34 6.48 20.95
C GLU A 438 18.01 6.11 21.59
N GLY A 439 17.61 4.84 21.49
CA GLY A 439 16.33 4.33 22.02
C GLY A 439 15.10 4.76 21.21
N VAL A 440 15.29 5.52 20.12
CA VAL A 440 14.22 5.95 19.22
C VAL A 440 14.30 5.18 17.90
N TYR A 441 13.15 4.74 17.43
CA TYR A 441 12.95 4.03 16.17
C TYR A 441 11.91 4.78 15.33
N ALA A 442 11.92 4.61 14.02
CA ALA A 442 10.92 5.25 13.18
C ALA A 442 10.49 4.36 12.02
N GLY A 443 9.26 4.57 11.54
CA GLY A 443 8.70 3.83 10.43
C GLY A 443 7.57 4.56 9.70
N GLY A 444 7.32 4.15 8.46
CA GLY A 444 6.32 4.76 7.60
C GLY A 444 6.77 6.07 6.95
N ASP A 445 5.80 6.91 6.63
CA ASP A 445 6.01 8.10 5.80
C ASP A 445 6.85 9.20 6.46
N VAL A 446 7.05 9.12 7.78
CA VAL A 446 7.98 10.01 8.49
C VAL A 446 9.43 9.85 8.03
N ILE A 447 9.78 8.68 7.47
CA ILE A 447 11.08 8.42 6.84
C ILE A 447 11.04 8.83 5.38
N ARG A 448 10.02 8.35 4.68
CA ARG A 448 9.78 8.62 3.26
C ARG A 448 8.36 8.22 2.90
N PRO A 449 7.55 9.13 2.33
CA PRO A 449 6.21 8.78 1.86
C PRO A 449 6.25 7.64 0.84
N HIS A 450 5.47 6.59 1.11
CA HIS A 450 5.36 5.40 0.28
C HIS A 450 4.02 4.69 0.52
N LEU A 451 3.93 3.38 0.24
CA LEU A 451 2.72 2.59 0.42
C LEU A 451 2.39 2.33 1.90
N LEU A 452 1.12 2.11 2.21
CA LEU A 452 0.68 1.66 3.54
C LEU A 452 1.38 0.36 3.96
N THR A 453 1.54 -0.59 3.01
CA THR A 453 2.28 -1.84 3.23
C THR A 453 3.76 -1.62 3.53
N THR A 454 4.37 -0.55 3.05
CA THR A 454 5.73 -0.15 3.43
C THR A 454 5.77 0.31 4.88
N ALA A 455 4.77 1.07 5.32
CA ALA A 455 4.67 1.50 6.71
C ALA A 455 4.51 0.29 7.66
N ILE A 456 3.75 -0.73 7.27
CA ILE A 456 3.61 -1.99 8.00
C ILE A 456 4.94 -2.74 8.06
N GLY A 457 5.65 -2.84 6.94
CA GLY A 457 6.95 -3.51 6.88
C GLY A 457 8.02 -2.81 7.72
N HIS A 458 8.08 -1.46 7.69
CA HIS A 458 8.96 -0.69 8.57
C HIS A 458 8.63 -0.93 10.05
N ALA A 459 7.35 -0.99 10.39
CA ALA A 459 6.89 -1.27 11.75
C ALA A 459 7.31 -2.67 12.23
N TRP A 460 7.25 -3.68 11.35
CA TRP A 460 7.73 -5.01 11.66
C TRP A 460 9.24 -5.04 11.94
N ILE A 461 10.05 -4.40 11.09
CA ILE A 461 11.49 -4.31 11.31
C ILE A 461 11.80 -3.58 12.61
N ALA A 462 11.12 -2.45 12.86
CA ALA A 462 11.31 -1.69 14.09
C ALA A 462 10.94 -2.52 15.32
N ALA A 463 9.82 -3.23 15.30
CA ALA A 463 9.38 -4.05 16.42
C ALA A 463 10.38 -5.17 16.74
N GLN A 464 10.88 -5.88 15.72
CA GLN A 464 11.92 -6.89 15.89
C GLN A 464 13.24 -6.28 16.40
N SER A 465 13.57 -5.08 15.93
CA SER A 465 14.76 -4.36 16.38
C SER A 465 14.66 -3.89 17.83
N ILE A 466 13.48 -3.39 18.22
CA ILE A 466 13.16 -2.97 19.60
C ILE A 466 13.25 -4.19 20.53
N ASP A 467 12.57 -5.28 20.21
CA ASP A 467 12.54 -6.51 21.01
C ASP A 467 13.96 -7.00 21.32
N ARG A 468 14.79 -7.17 20.29
CA ARG A 468 16.18 -7.59 20.46
C ARG A 468 17.03 -6.62 21.25
N SER A 469 16.85 -5.31 20.99
CA SER A 469 17.58 -4.29 21.74
C SER A 469 17.21 -4.32 23.23
N LEU A 470 15.94 -4.51 23.56
CA LEU A 470 15.46 -4.62 24.93
C LEU A 470 15.88 -5.94 25.61
N ALA A 471 16.08 -7.00 24.83
CA ALA A 471 16.64 -8.27 25.29
C ALA A 471 18.18 -8.25 25.40
N GLY A 472 18.85 -7.20 24.93
CA GLY A 472 20.32 -7.12 24.86
C GLY A 472 20.92 -8.04 23.80
N GLU A 473 20.16 -8.43 22.79
CA GLU A 473 20.57 -9.32 21.71
C GLU A 473 21.11 -8.56 20.49
N ALA A 474 22.03 -9.20 19.78
CA ALA A 474 22.53 -8.67 18.52
C ALA A 474 21.45 -8.70 17.42
N GLN A 475 21.42 -7.67 16.55
CA GLN A 475 20.53 -7.65 15.41
C GLN A 475 20.92 -8.73 14.39
N PRO A 476 19.97 -9.55 13.91
CA PRO A 476 20.24 -10.53 12.87
C PRO A 476 20.44 -9.86 11.51
N GLY A 477 20.79 -10.62 10.50
CA GLY A 477 20.84 -10.13 9.13
C GLY A 477 19.54 -9.47 8.70
N LEU A 478 19.65 -8.43 7.88
CA LEU A 478 18.56 -7.55 7.51
C LEU A 478 17.44 -8.26 6.76
N PRO A 479 16.18 -8.14 7.22
CA PRO A 479 15.03 -8.54 6.42
C PRO A 479 14.92 -7.62 5.19
N LYS A 480 14.59 -8.18 4.06
CA LYS A 480 14.35 -7.40 2.84
C LYS A 480 12.95 -6.80 2.89
N VAL A 481 12.85 -5.53 3.21
CA VAL A 481 11.62 -4.73 3.12
C VAL A 481 11.76 -3.70 2.01
N ASN A 482 12.30 -4.10 0.87
CA ASN A 482 12.35 -3.23 -0.28
C ASN A 482 11.31 -3.70 -1.29
N VAL A 483 10.51 -2.76 -1.79
CA VAL A 483 9.71 -2.98 -2.99
C VAL A 483 10.68 -3.23 -4.14
N HIS A 484 10.92 -4.48 -4.44
CA HIS A 484 11.59 -4.84 -5.65
C HIS A 484 10.51 -5.19 -6.68
N HIS A 485 10.26 -4.28 -7.56
CA HIS A 485 9.69 -4.66 -8.84
C HIS A 485 10.71 -5.59 -9.51
N PHE A 486 10.44 -6.87 -9.40
CA PHE A 486 11.27 -7.87 -10.06
C PHE A 486 10.81 -7.99 -11.51
N ASP A 487 11.36 -7.16 -12.35
CA ASP A 487 11.27 -7.35 -13.79
C ASP A 487 12.31 -8.41 -14.19
N LEU A 488 11.83 -9.62 -14.42
CA LEU A 488 12.66 -10.74 -14.85
C LEU A 488 13.37 -10.43 -16.19
N ILE A 489 12.65 -9.82 -17.12
CA ILE A 489 13.18 -9.50 -18.45
C ILE A 489 14.27 -8.46 -18.35
N GLN A 490 14.04 -7.40 -17.57
CA GLN A 490 15.07 -6.40 -17.31
C GLN A 490 16.29 -7.03 -16.61
N LYS A 491 16.06 -7.90 -15.63
CA LYS A 491 17.14 -8.56 -14.90
C LYS A 491 17.95 -9.51 -15.79
N LEU A 492 17.30 -10.21 -16.70
CA LEU A 492 17.99 -11.04 -17.69
C LEU A 492 18.84 -10.19 -18.65
N LYS A 493 18.33 -9.04 -19.08
CA LYS A 493 19.09 -8.07 -19.90
C LYS A 493 20.31 -7.53 -19.15
N GLU A 494 20.15 -7.16 -17.88
CA GLU A 494 21.25 -6.67 -17.04
C GLU A 494 22.41 -7.68 -16.88
N VAL A 495 22.10 -8.97 -16.90
CA VAL A 495 23.11 -10.04 -16.83
C VAL A 495 23.52 -10.57 -18.20
N GLY A 496 23.19 -9.83 -19.27
CA GLY A 496 23.58 -10.18 -20.65
C GLY A 496 22.82 -11.41 -21.23
N ARG A 497 21.69 -11.76 -20.63
CA ARG A 497 20.82 -12.85 -21.10
C ARG A 497 19.48 -12.29 -21.51
N SER A 498 19.26 -12.12 -22.77
CA SER A 498 17.91 -11.91 -23.30
C SER A 498 17.25 -13.26 -23.53
N PRO A 499 15.97 -13.45 -23.13
CA PRO A 499 15.22 -14.55 -23.67
C PRO A 499 15.21 -14.40 -25.20
N ALA A 500 15.40 -15.49 -25.91
CA ALA A 500 15.13 -15.50 -27.34
C ALA A 500 13.68 -15.04 -27.58
N GLU A 501 13.43 -14.30 -28.64
CA GLU A 501 12.07 -14.06 -29.08
C GLU A 501 11.32 -15.39 -29.12
N TYR A 502 10.26 -15.46 -28.35
CA TYR A 502 9.52 -16.67 -28.13
C TYR A 502 8.16 -16.57 -28.82
N ASP A 503 7.96 -17.42 -29.79
CA ASP A 503 6.65 -17.59 -30.43
C ASP A 503 5.77 -18.45 -29.54
N HIS A 504 4.86 -17.83 -28.83
CA HIS A 504 3.89 -18.50 -27.98
C HIS A 504 2.89 -19.40 -28.73
N THR A 505 2.89 -19.30 -30.05
CA THR A 505 2.03 -20.16 -30.91
C THR A 505 2.68 -21.47 -31.27
N GLN A 506 3.97 -21.61 -31.06
CA GLN A 506 4.71 -22.82 -31.39
C GLN A 506 5.08 -23.61 -30.14
N ALA A 507 4.77 -24.91 -30.19
CA ALA A 507 5.25 -25.82 -29.17
C ALA A 507 6.79 -25.80 -29.17
N ARG A 508 7.38 -25.50 -28.02
CA ARG A 508 8.83 -25.53 -27.88
C ARG A 508 9.31 -26.97 -27.99
N GLY A 509 9.96 -27.17 -29.05
CA GLY A 509 10.87 -28.28 -29.12
C GLY A 509 10.32 -29.56 -29.43
N THR A 510 10.60 -30.49 -29.51
CA THR A 510 10.69 -31.82 -29.91
C THR A 510 9.93 -32.70 -28.92
N ASP A 511 10.41 -33.78 -28.67
CA ASP A 511 9.88 -34.82 -27.83
C ASP A 511 9.76 -34.45 -26.36
N HIS A 512 10.51 -33.44 -25.96
CA HIS A 512 10.38 -32.87 -24.60
C HIS A 512 9.15 -32.01 -24.45
N ALA A 513 8.60 -31.63 -25.55
CA ALA A 513 7.38 -30.88 -25.57
C ALA A 513 6.21 -31.61 -24.89
N ALA A 514 6.19 -32.88 -24.87
CA ALA A 514 5.19 -33.68 -24.17
C ALA A 514 5.26 -33.59 -22.64
N TYR A 515 6.31 -33.01 -22.08
CA TYR A 515 6.51 -32.96 -20.65
C TYR A 515 6.13 -31.60 -20.04
N ALA A 516 5.98 -31.52 -18.80
CA ALA A 516 5.48 -30.47 -17.90
C ALA A 516 5.68 -29.00 -18.31
N VAL A 517 6.57 -28.69 -19.21
CA VAL A 517 6.93 -27.33 -19.62
C VAL A 517 5.89 -26.68 -20.52
N HIS A 518 5.14 -27.45 -21.24
CA HIS A 518 4.11 -26.97 -22.15
C HIS A 518 3.09 -26.10 -21.53
N ASN A 519 2.72 -26.41 -20.31
CA ASN A 519 1.74 -25.64 -19.58
C ASN A 519 2.15 -24.21 -19.34
N PHE A 520 3.44 -23.90 -19.49
CA PHE A 520 3.96 -22.55 -19.33
C PHE A 520 4.25 -21.86 -20.65
N GLU A 521 4.43 -22.61 -21.71
CA GLU A 521 4.95 -22.09 -22.96
C GLU A 521 3.89 -21.83 -24.01
N ASP A 522 2.86 -22.64 -24.07
CA ASP A 522 1.78 -22.49 -25.06
C ASP A 522 0.41 -22.74 -24.42
N ARG A 523 -0.09 -21.79 -23.73
CA ARG A 523 -1.42 -21.91 -23.10
C ARG A 523 -2.58 -21.84 -24.07
N ALA A 524 -2.37 -21.36 -25.26
CA ALA A 524 -3.39 -21.44 -26.31
C ALA A 524 -3.62 -22.87 -26.74
N LYS A 525 -2.57 -23.70 -26.70
CA LYS A 525 -2.64 -25.13 -26.99
C LYS A 525 -2.87 -26.02 -25.78
N THR A 526 -2.47 -25.55 -24.62
CA THR A 526 -2.76 -26.20 -23.32
C THR A 526 -4.12 -25.84 -22.75
N LEU A 527 -4.97 -25.43 -23.59
CA LEU A 527 -6.40 -25.46 -23.38
C LEU A 527 -6.90 -26.61 -22.57
N ILE A 528 -6.04 -27.39 -22.35
CA ILE A 528 -6.56 -28.63 -22.33
C ILE A 528 -6.32 -29.31 -21.03
N VAL A 529 -5.69 -28.68 -20.15
CA VAL A 529 -5.81 -29.11 -18.78
C VAL A 529 -7.20 -28.68 -18.34
N ASN A 530 -8.11 -29.59 -18.62
CA ASN A 530 -9.45 -29.54 -18.08
C ASN A 530 -9.31 -29.22 -16.59
N SER A 531 -9.99 -28.20 -16.09
CA SER A 531 -10.02 -27.88 -14.67
C SER A 531 -10.36 -29.08 -13.77
N LYS A 532 -11.02 -30.09 -14.32
CA LYS A 532 -11.29 -31.38 -13.66
C LYS A 532 -10.03 -32.25 -13.47
N GLU A 533 -9.02 -32.06 -14.29
CA GLU A 533 -7.73 -32.77 -14.23
C GLU A 533 -6.71 -32.02 -13.39
N LEU A 534 -6.93 -30.74 -13.17
CA LEU A 534 -6.16 -29.92 -12.25
C LEU A 534 -6.77 -30.03 -10.86
N PHE A 535 -5.96 -30.49 -9.93
CA PHE A 535 -6.32 -30.37 -8.53
C PHE A 535 -6.21 -28.90 -8.11
N LEU A 536 -7.34 -28.22 -8.15
CA LEU A 536 -7.46 -26.81 -7.77
C LEU A 536 -7.88 -26.62 -6.30
N GLY A 537 -7.78 -27.66 -5.48
CA GLY A 537 -8.13 -27.59 -4.07
C GLY A 537 -9.63 -27.37 -3.85
N HIS A 538 -9.96 -26.22 -3.29
CA HIS A 538 -11.34 -25.83 -3.01
C HIS A 538 -12.06 -25.24 -4.22
N PHE A 539 -11.35 -24.95 -5.30
CA PHE A 539 -11.88 -24.27 -6.46
C PHE A 539 -12.71 -25.18 -7.36
N ARG A 540 -13.90 -24.73 -7.69
CA ARG A 540 -14.68 -25.25 -8.80
C ARG A 540 -14.50 -24.36 -10.03
N GLU A 541 -14.72 -24.93 -11.20
CA GLU A 541 -14.65 -24.19 -12.44
C GLU A 541 -15.70 -23.09 -12.48
N ALA A 542 -15.25 -21.85 -12.60
CA ALA A 542 -16.12 -20.73 -12.91
C ALA A 542 -16.09 -20.47 -14.42
N PRO A 543 -17.23 -20.24 -15.08
CA PRO A 543 -17.26 -19.87 -16.49
C PRO A 543 -16.34 -18.67 -16.77
N GLN A 544 -15.56 -18.72 -17.84
CA GLN A 544 -14.57 -17.69 -18.15
C GLN A 544 -15.15 -16.27 -18.27
N HIS A 545 -16.40 -16.12 -18.69
CA HIS A 545 -17.05 -14.82 -18.80
C HIS A 545 -17.29 -14.16 -17.43
N VAL A 546 -17.44 -14.94 -16.37
CA VAL A 546 -17.58 -14.44 -15.01
C VAL A 546 -16.25 -13.84 -14.50
N ARG A 547 -15.12 -14.31 -15.01
CA ARG A 547 -13.78 -13.82 -14.62
C ARG A 547 -13.43 -12.46 -15.21
N LYS A 548 -14.08 -12.05 -16.31
CA LYS A 548 -13.72 -10.83 -17.04
C LYS A 548 -14.54 -9.60 -16.65
N GLU A 549 -15.72 -9.78 -16.12
CA GLU A 549 -16.70 -8.69 -16.04
C GLU A 549 -17.12 -8.29 -14.63
N LYS A 550 -16.72 -9.04 -13.62
CA LYS A 550 -17.11 -8.71 -12.24
C LYS A 550 -15.89 -8.56 -11.38
N THR A 551 -15.94 -7.51 -10.55
CA THR A 551 -15.35 -7.60 -9.22
C THR A 551 -15.66 -8.99 -8.71
N ILE A 552 -14.63 -9.74 -8.41
CA ILE A 552 -14.78 -11.11 -7.94
C ILE A 552 -15.71 -11.05 -6.74
N ASP A 553 -16.94 -11.47 -6.95
CA ASP A 553 -17.77 -11.84 -5.83
C ASP A 553 -17.07 -13.05 -5.20
N ALA A 554 -16.35 -12.79 -4.12
CA ALA A 554 -15.60 -13.81 -3.43
C ALA A 554 -16.50 -14.97 -3.00
N GLY A 555 -17.77 -14.73 -2.73
CA GLY A 555 -18.77 -15.74 -2.52
C GLY A 555 -18.98 -16.65 -3.74
N ASN A 556 -19.00 -16.10 -4.94
CA ASN A 556 -19.14 -16.88 -6.17
C ASN A 556 -17.84 -17.57 -6.59
N VAL A 557 -16.72 -16.93 -6.36
CA VAL A 557 -15.42 -17.50 -6.73
C VAL A 557 -14.93 -18.47 -5.67
N LEU A 558 -15.08 -18.12 -4.42
CA LEU A 558 -14.60 -18.93 -3.31
C LEU A 558 -15.67 -19.88 -2.74
N GLY A 559 -16.95 -19.53 -2.78
CA GLY A 559 -18.05 -20.40 -2.35
C GLY A 559 -18.30 -21.59 -3.27
N ASN A 560 -17.73 -21.55 -4.45
CA ASN A 560 -17.65 -22.69 -5.36
C ASN A 560 -16.37 -23.51 -5.18
N PHE A 561 -15.64 -23.22 -4.12
CA PHE A 561 -14.39 -23.88 -3.83
C PHE A 561 -14.53 -25.00 -2.79
#